data_fbc342bb85ab5e1da3133a45b39ed73d
#
_entry.id   fbc342bb85ab5e1da3133a45b39ed73d
#
_cell.length_a   1.000
_cell.length_b   1.000
_cell.length_c   1.000
_cell.angle_alpha   90.00
_cell.angle_beta   90.00
_cell.angle_gamma   90.00
#
_symmetry.space_group_name_H-M   'P 1'
#
loop_
_entity.id
_entity.type
_entity.pdbx_description
1 polymer ?
#
loop_
_entity_poly.entity_id
_entity_poly.type
_entity_poly.pdbx_seq_one_letter_code
_entity_poly.pdbx_strand_id
1 'polypeptide(L)'
;MMDTWELLRHVDHTLLAPAATWEEIRQVCDDGIKYNVASVCIPPSFVKRARDYAEDRVKICTVVGFPNGYSSTQVKAFEIRDAVLCGADELDMVINIGELKAKNYKYVGWEIKLLADLCHGAGRILKVIVETCLLTQEEKIQMCQLVTEAGADFIKTSTGFSTGGATRADVLLFNSHIGKEVKIKAAGGIRSMWDAEEFIRLGCERLGTSSVVKMVKEAEKIGRLR
;
A
#
# COMPACT_ATOMS: atom_id res chain seq x y z
N MET A 1 21.79 7.72 9.64
CA MET A 1 20.89 8.22 8.58
C MET A 1 20.97 7.23 7.44
N MET A 2 19.84 6.71 6.99
CA MET A 2 19.78 5.81 5.84
C MET A 2 20.16 6.57 4.57
N ASP A 3 20.77 5.89 3.60
CA ASP A 3 20.99 6.49 2.28
C ASP A 3 19.64 6.82 1.62
N THR A 4 19.54 8.02 1.03
CA THR A 4 18.27 8.47 0.41
C THR A 4 17.83 7.55 -0.74
N TRP A 5 18.78 7.02 -1.51
CA TRP A 5 18.46 6.12 -2.62
C TRP A 5 18.01 4.73 -2.13
N GLU A 6 18.54 4.27 -1.00
CA GLU A 6 18.07 3.07 -0.33
C GLU A 6 16.64 3.27 0.21
N LEU A 7 16.37 4.40 0.88
CA LEU A 7 15.03 4.72 1.38
C LEU A 7 13.99 4.76 0.27
N LEU A 8 14.32 5.32 -0.90
CA LEU A 8 13.40 5.39 -2.04
C LEU A 8 12.97 4.01 -2.56
N ARG A 9 13.81 2.98 -2.43
CA ARG A 9 13.47 1.60 -2.80
C ARG A 9 12.38 0.97 -1.92
N HIS A 10 12.06 1.59 -0.79
CA HIS A 10 10.95 1.20 0.09
C HIS A 10 9.67 2.01 -0.18
N VAL A 11 9.70 2.98 -1.12
CA VAL A 11 8.57 3.89 -1.35
C VAL A 11 7.64 3.37 -2.45
N ASP A 12 6.34 3.25 -2.13
CA ASP A 12 5.27 3.28 -3.10
C ASP A 12 4.90 4.75 -3.33
N HIS A 13 5.40 5.35 -4.41
CA HIS A 13 5.13 6.75 -4.75
C HIS A 13 3.66 6.91 -5.14
N THR A 14 2.88 7.57 -4.28
CA THR A 14 1.43 7.44 -4.26
C THR A 14 0.72 8.71 -4.73
N LEU A 15 -0.21 8.55 -5.67
CA LEU A 15 -1.20 9.56 -6.04
C LEU A 15 -2.57 8.89 -6.25
N LEU A 16 -3.47 9.06 -5.25
CA LEU A 16 -4.81 8.46 -5.25
C LEU A 16 -5.93 9.52 -5.13
N ALA A 17 -5.60 10.80 -5.31
CA ALA A 17 -6.60 11.87 -5.26
C ALA A 17 -7.69 11.62 -6.29
N PRO A 18 -9.00 11.77 -5.93
CA PRO A 18 -10.11 11.53 -6.87
C PRO A 18 -10.08 12.41 -8.13
N ALA A 19 -9.47 13.58 -8.03
CA ALA A 19 -9.33 14.53 -9.13
C ALA A 19 -7.97 14.42 -9.87
N ALA A 20 -7.18 13.36 -9.61
CA ALA A 20 -5.91 13.19 -10.29
C ALA A 20 -6.09 13.09 -11.81
N THR A 21 -5.29 13.86 -12.53
CA THR A 21 -5.27 13.88 -13.99
C THR A 21 -4.24 12.92 -14.55
N TRP A 22 -4.35 12.61 -15.84
CA TRP A 22 -3.32 11.79 -16.50
C TRP A 22 -1.93 12.42 -16.46
N GLU A 23 -1.84 13.72 -16.63
CA GLU A 23 -0.58 14.45 -16.60
C GLU A 23 0.12 14.28 -15.25
N GLU A 24 -0.64 14.32 -14.15
CA GLU A 24 -0.11 14.07 -12.80
C GLU A 24 0.30 12.61 -12.60
N ILE A 25 -0.49 11.65 -13.09
CA ILE A 25 -0.15 10.22 -13.04
C ILE A 25 1.11 9.94 -13.86
N ARG A 26 1.24 10.52 -15.05
CA ARG A 26 2.46 10.41 -15.86
C ARG A 26 3.68 10.93 -15.12
N GLN A 27 3.55 12.09 -14.45
CA GLN A 27 4.64 12.63 -13.64
C GLN A 27 5.03 11.70 -12.49
N VAL A 28 4.06 11.02 -11.86
CA VAL A 28 4.32 10.00 -10.83
C VAL A 28 5.09 8.81 -11.42
N CYS A 29 4.77 8.38 -12.64
CA CYS A 29 5.51 7.33 -13.33
C CYS A 29 6.95 7.79 -13.65
N ASP A 30 7.13 9.00 -14.19
CA ASP A 30 8.46 9.57 -14.49
C ASP A 30 9.32 9.67 -13.22
N ASP A 31 8.73 10.16 -12.14
CA ASP A 31 9.38 10.22 -10.83
C ASP A 31 9.75 8.82 -10.33
N GLY A 32 8.83 7.86 -10.43
CA GLY A 32 9.05 6.48 -10.02
C GLY A 32 10.22 5.83 -10.75
N ILE A 33 10.31 6.04 -12.05
CA ILE A 33 11.41 5.56 -12.90
C ILE A 33 12.73 6.26 -12.53
N LYS A 34 12.72 7.59 -12.48
CA LYS A 34 13.92 8.38 -12.17
C LYS A 34 14.54 8.03 -10.83
N TYR A 35 13.70 7.88 -9.81
CA TYR A 35 14.13 7.67 -8.43
C TYR A 35 14.17 6.21 -8.00
N ASN A 36 13.88 5.28 -8.93
CA ASN A 36 13.91 3.84 -8.68
C ASN A 36 13.14 3.44 -7.42
N VAL A 37 11.91 3.94 -7.31
CA VAL A 37 11.02 3.62 -6.18
C VAL A 37 10.52 2.17 -6.24
N ALA A 38 10.00 1.65 -5.13
CA ALA A 38 9.48 0.28 -5.07
C ALA A 38 8.30 0.05 -6.03
N SER A 39 7.37 1.01 -6.09
CA SER A 39 6.26 1.06 -7.04
C SER A 39 5.68 2.47 -7.15
N VAL A 40 4.84 2.70 -8.16
CA VAL A 40 3.92 3.82 -8.21
C VAL A 40 2.52 3.32 -7.86
N CYS A 41 1.84 3.98 -6.89
CA CYS A 41 0.51 3.58 -6.44
C CYS A 41 -0.53 4.60 -6.95
N ILE A 42 -1.37 4.16 -7.89
CA ILE A 42 -2.25 5.01 -8.70
C ILE A 42 -3.69 4.49 -8.75
N PRO A 43 -4.70 5.32 -9.12
CA PRO A 43 -6.08 4.87 -9.25
C PRO A 43 -6.23 3.77 -10.30
N PRO A 44 -7.16 2.80 -10.11
CA PRO A 44 -7.35 1.67 -11.02
C PRO A 44 -7.58 2.06 -12.48
N SER A 45 -8.33 3.13 -12.72
CA SER A 45 -8.65 3.63 -14.07
C SER A 45 -7.43 4.07 -14.90
N PHE A 46 -6.29 4.30 -14.27
CA PHE A 46 -5.05 4.70 -14.95
C PHE A 46 -4.04 3.56 -15.14
N VAL A 47 -4.28 2.38 -14.56
CA VAL A 47 -3.31 1.26 -14.56
C VAL A 47 -2.90 0.89 -15.99
N LYS A 48 -3.86 0.63 -16.88
CA LYS A 48 -3.55 0.26 -18.29
C LYS A 48 -2.70 1.32 -18.98
N ARG A 49 -3.10 2.58 -18.86
CA ARG A 49 -2.39 3.70 -19.51
C ARG A 49 -1.00 3.92 -18.90
N ALA A 50 -0.86 3.75 -17.58
CA ALA A 50 0.43 3.83 -16.91
C ALA A 50 1.35 2.67 -17.29
N ARG A 51 0.84 1.45 -17.43
CA ARG A 51 1.62 0.31 -17.92
C ARG A 51 2.10 0.53 -19.34
N ASP A 52 1.23 0.99 -20.25
CA ASP A 52 1.61 1.28 -21.63
C ASP A 52 2.67 2.39 -21.73
N TYR A 53 2.63 3.36 -20.82
CA TYR A 53 3.61 4.45 -20.75
C TYR A 53 4.94 4.04 -20.08
N ALA A 54 4.86 3.43 -18.92
CA ALA A 54 6.04 3.10 -18.12
C ALA A 54 6.71 1.78 -18.54
N GLU A 55 5.95 0.91 -19.25
CA GLU A 55 6.40 -0.46 -19.56
C GLU A 55 6.82 -1.18 -18.26
N ASP A 56 7.97 -1.85 -18.25
CA ASP A 56 8.50 -2.56 -17.06
C ASP A 56 9.54 -1.73 -16.28
N ARG A 57 9.64 -0.43 -16.57
CA ARG A 57 10.63 0.46 -15.92
C ARG A 57 10.29 0.79 -14.46
N VAL A 58 9.04 0.62 -14.04
CA VAL A 58 8.60 0.75 -12.65
C VAL A 58 7.39 -0.17 -12.41
N LYS A 59 7.28 -0.73 -11.20
CA LYS A 59 6.11 -1.52 -10.80
C LYS A 59 4.90 -0.62 -10.59
N ILE A 60 3.73 -1.13 -11.00
CA ILE A 60 2.46 -0.44 -10.81
C ILE A 60 1.66 -1.12 -9.73
N CYS A 61 1.39 -0.37 -8.66
CA CYS A 61 0.47 -0.73 -7.60
C CYS A 61 -0.87 0.00 -7.82
N THR A 62 -1.97 -0.67 -7.48
CA THR A 62 -3.28 -0.02 -7.44
C THR A 62 -4.10 -0.49 -6.25
N VAL A 63 -5.31 0.04 -6.10
CA VAL A 63 -6.16 -0.16 -4.92
C VAL A 63 -7.43 -0.93 -5.27
N VAL A 64 -7.98 -1.65 -4.28
CA VAL A 64 -9.15 -2.54 -4.41
C VAL A 64 -10.10 -2.31 -3.25
N GLY A 65 -11.41 -2.16 -3.52
CA GLY A 65 -12.42 -1.84 -2.52
C GLY A 65 -12.18 -0.50 -1.81
N PHE A 66 -11.47 0.39 -2.47
CA PHE A 66 -10.88 1.57 -1.85
C PHE A 66 -11.77 2.83 -1.97
N PRO A 67 -11.80 3.72 -0.94
CA PRO A 67 -11.08 3.59 0.34
C PRO A 67 -11.87 2.89 1.45
N ASN A 68 -13.14 2.56 1.26
CA ASN A 68 -14.09 2.22 2.32
C ASN A 68 -14.12 0.73 2.70
N GLY A 69 -13.71 -0.18 1.82
CA GLY A 69 -13.61 -1.61 2.07
C GLY A 69 -14.94 -2.39 2.05
N TYR A 70 -16.10 -1.74 1.95
CA TYR A 70 -17.42 -2.36 2.06
C TYR A 70 -18.03 -2.90 0.74
N SER A 71 -17.27 -2.86 -0.36
CA SER A 71 -17.67 -3.56 -1.57
C SER A 71 -17.76 -5.07 -1.31
N SER A 72 -18.69 -5.76 -1.98
CA SER A 72 -18.77 -7.20 -1.86
C SER A 72 -17.47 -7.88 -2.33
N THR A 73 -17.19 -9.06 -1.81
CA THR A 73 -15.99 -9.84 -2.19
C THR A 73 -15.93 -10.10 -3.70
N GLN A 74 -17.07 -10.34 -4.35
CA GLN A 74 -17.13 -10.53 -5.81
C GLN A 74 -16.70 -9.28 -6.57
N VAL A 75 -17.10 -8.08 -6.11
CA VAL A 75 -16.67 -6.82 -6.70
C VAL A 75 -15.15 -6.63 -6.53
N LYS A 76 -14.62 -6.84 -5.32
CA LYS A 76 -13.16 -6.78 -5.09
C LYS A 76 -12.39 -7.80 -5.95
N ALA A 77 -12.93 -9.03 -6.09
CA ALA A 77 -12.33 -10.03 -6.96
C ALA A 77 -12.34 -9.62 -8.43
N PHE A 78 -13.40 -8.94 -8.88
CA PHE A 78 -13.47 -8.37 -10.22
C PHE A 78 -12.43 -7.24 -10.39
N GLU A 79 -12.35 -6.31 -9.44
CA GLU A 79 -11.37 -5.22 -9.45
C GLU A 79 -9.93 -5.75 -9.54
N ILE A 80 -9.59 -6.83 -8.79
CA ILE A 80 -8.27 -7.48 -8.87
C ILE A 80 -8.02 -8.02 -10.28
N ARG A 81 -8.97 -8.78 -10.85
CA ARG A 81 -8.80 -9.36 -12.20
C ARG A 81 -8.62 -8.28 -13.25
N ASP A 82 -9.43 -7.23 -13.19
CA ASP A 82 -9.34 -6.09 -14.12
C ASP A 82 -7.97 -5.39 -13.98
N ALA A 83 -7.55 -5.07 -12.75
CA ALA A 83 -6.25 -4.45 -12.50
C ALA A 83 -5.08 -5.30 -12.99
N VAL A 84 -5.12 -6.62 -12.78
CA VAL A 84 -4.10 -7.55 -13.26
C VAL A 84 -4.07 -7.59 -14.79
N LEU A 85 -5.23 -7.68 -15.45
CA LEU A 85 -5.33 -7.63 -16.92
C LEU A 85 -4.82 -6.29 -17.48
N CYS A 86 -5.03 -5.20 -16.75
CA CYS A 86 -4.50 -3.88 -17.07
C CYS A 86 -3.00 -3.72 -16.80
N GLY A 87 -2.35 -4.68 -16.15
CA GLY A 87 -0.91 -4.73 -15.92
C GLY A 87 -0.44 -4.24 -14.55
N ALA A 88 -1.31 -4.27 -13.52
CA ALA A 88 -0.89 -4.04 -12.14
C ALA A 88 0.04 -5.17 -11.65
N ASP A 89 1.09 -4.80 -10.92
CA ASP A 89 2.03 -5.73 -10.28
C ASP A 89 1.64 -6.02 -8.83
N GLU A 90 1.03 -5.04 -8.17
CA GLU A 90 0.74 -5.06 -6.74
C GLU A 90 -0.66 -4.49 -6.48
N LEU A 91 -1.41 -5.07 -5.55
CA LEU A 91 -2.79 -4.72 -5.22
C LEU A 91 -2.89 -4.39 -3.72
N ASP A 92 -3.42 -3.20 -3.38
CA ASP A 92 -3.66 -2.75 -2.00
C ASP A 92 -5.18 -2.83 -1.73
N MET A 93 -5.65 -3.87 -1.05
CA MET A 93 -7.07 -4.14 -0.81
C MET A 93 -7.50 -3.71 0.59
N VAL A 94 -8.61 -2.97 0.69
CA VAL A 94 -9.21 -2.58 1.96
C VAL A 94 -10.14 -3.68 2.45
N ILE A 95 -9.96 -4.12 3.71
CA ILE A 95 -10.86 -5.10 4.35
C ILE A 95 -12.29 -4.56 4.49
N ASN A 96 -13.27 -5.47 4.68
CA ASN A 96 -14.58 -5.04 5.13
C ASN A 96 -14.54 -4.73 6.64
N ILE A 97 -14.33 -3.45 6.96
CA ILE A 97 -14.20 -2.96 8.35
C ILE A 97 -15.49 -3.22 9.14
N GLY A 98 -16.65 -3.08 8.51
CA GLY A 98 -17.94 -3.36 9.15
C GLY A 98 -18.08 -4.81 9.63
N GLU A 99 -17.66 -5.77 8.81
CA GLU A 99 -17.64 -7.18 9.17
C GLU A 99 -16.64 -7.49 10.29
N LEU A 100 -15.47 -6.83 10.27
CA LEU A 100 -14.51 -6.92 11.37
C LEU A 100 -15.12 -6.40 12.69
N LYS A 101 -15.75 -5.22 12.66
CA LYS A 101 -16.45 -4.63 13.83
C LYS A 101 -17.59 -5.52 14.36
N ALA A 102 -18.28 -6.21 13.47
CA ALA A 102 -19.30 -7.21 13.80
C ALA A 102 -18.68 -8.53 14.33
N LYS A 103 -17.35 -8.61 14.44
CA LYS A 103 -16.60 -9.83 14.84
C LYS A 103 -16.81 -11.01 13.90
N ASN A 104 -17.21 -10.75 12.65
CA ASN A 104 -17.33 -11.78 11.61
C ASN A 104 -15.95 -12.14 11.03
N TYR A 105 -15.04 -12.58 11.91
CA TYR A 105 -13.64 -12.88 11.57
C TYR A 105 -13.53 -13.98 10.51
N LYS A 106 -14.48 -14.92 10.52
CA LYS A 106 -14.54 -15.98 9.50
C LYS A 106 -14.72 -15.41 8.10
N TYR A 107 -15.61 -14.43 7.95
CA TYR A 107 -15.83 -13.75 6.67
C TYR A 107 -14.59 -12.95 6.24
N VAL A 108 -14.04 -12.14 7.16
CA VAL A 108 -12.87 -11.29 6.86
C VAL A 108 -11.67 -12.15 6.46
N GLY A 109 -11.36 -13.21 7.20
CA GLY A 109 -10.26 -14.13 6.86
C GLY A 109 -10.48 -14.85 5.54
N TRP A 110 -11.72 -15.32 5.27
CA TRP A 110 -12.08 -15.94 3.99
C TRP A 110 -11.95 -14.96 2.82
N GLU A 111 -12.41 -13.70 2.96
CA GLU A 111 -12.26 -12.67 1.93
C GLU A 111 -10.78 -12.44 1.61
N ILE A 112 -9.94 -12.22 2.63
CA ILE A 112 -8.50 -12.00 2.43
C ILE A 112 -7.87 -13.19 1.71
N LYS A 113 -8.14 -14.43 2.18
CA LYS A 113 -7.59 -15.65 1.59
C LYS A 113 -7.96 -15.81 0.12
N LEU A 114 -9.24 -15.64 -0.21
CA LEU A 114 -9.73 -15.73 -1.59
C LEU A 114 -9.05 -14.71 -2.50
N LEU A 115 -8.90 -13.47 -2.03
CA LEU A 115 -8.30 -12.39 -2.81
C LEU A 115 -6.77 -12.52 -2.90
N ALA A 116 -6.11 -13.06 -1.86
CA ALA A 116 -4.68 -13.40 -1.89
C ALA A 116 -4.41 -14.52 -2.91
N ASP A 117 -5.19 -15.60 -2.88
CA ASP A 117 -5.06 -16.69 -3.84
C ASP A 117 -5.26 -16.22 -5.29
N LEU A 118 -6.19 -15.28 -5.51
CA LEU A 118 -6.42 -14.70 -6.83
C LEU A 118 -5.22 -13.88 -7.32
N CYS A 119 -4.61 -13.08 -6.45
CA CYS A 119 -3.40 -12.32 -6.76
C CYS A 119 -2.21 -13.26 -7.03
N HIS A 120 -1.98 -14.22 -6.16
CA HIS A 120 -0.87 -15.18 -6.26
C HIS A 120 -0.99 -16.07 -7.50
N GLY A 121 -2.20 -16.49 -7.85
CA GLY A 121 -2.46 -17.24 -9.09
C GLY A 121 -2.07 -16.48 -10.37
N ALA A 122 -2.00 -15.15 -10.28
CA ALA A 122 -1.54 -14.27 -11.34
C ALA A 122 -0.08 -13.80 -11.15
N GLY A 123 0.63 -14.29 -10.14
CA GLY A 123 1.99 -13.87 -9.80
C GLY A 123 2.08 -12.44 -9.27
N ARG A 124 1.02 -11.97 -8.57
CA ARG A 124 0.91 -10.60 -8.05
C ARG A 124 0.91 -10.59 -6.52
N ILE A 125 1.31 -9.45 -5.94
CA ILE A 125 1.37 -9.22 -4.50
C ILE A 125 0.04 -8.63 -4.00
N LEU A 126 -0.48 -9.14 -2.88
CA LEU A 126 -1.61 -8.54 -2.16
C LEU A 126 -1.13 -7.86 -0.87
N LYS A 127 -1.50 -6.59 -0.71
CA LYS A 127 -1.31 -5.85 0.55
C LYS A 127 -2.68 -5.54 1.15
N VAL A 128 -2.89 -5.95 2.41
CA VAL A 128 -4.18 -5.84 3.11
C VAL A 128 -4.22 -4.59 3.97
N ILE A 129 -5.05 -3.61 3.57
CA ILE A 129 -5.28 -2.37 4.32
C ILE A 129 -6.29 -2.64 5.42
N VAL A 130 -5.87 -2.47 6.67
CA VAL A 130 -6.73 -2.73 7.83
C VAL A 130 -7.36 -1.46 8.42
N GLU A 131 -6.88 -0.26 8.05
CA GLU A 131 -7.35 1.07 8.51
C GLU A 131 -7.23 1.21 10.03
N THR A 132 -6.02 1.19 10.54
CA THR A 132 -5.71 1.09 11.98
C THR A 132 -6.36 2.17 12.84
N CYS A 133 -6.61 3.38 12.30
CA CYS A 133 -7.26 4.46 13.03
C CYS A 133 -8.71 4.19 13.42
N LEU A 134 -9.36 3.20 12.80
CA LEU A 134 -10.73 2.77 13.11
C LEU A 134 -10.77 1.53 14.00
N LEU A 135 -9.63 0.93 14.35
CA LEU A 135 -9.55 -0.34 15.04
C LEU A 135 -9.09 -0.19 16.50
N THR A 136 -9.64 -1.02 17.39
CA THR A 136 -9.09 -1.22 18.74
C THR A 136 -7.78 -2.01 18.67
N GLN A 137 -7.05 -2.07 19.78
CA GLN A 137 -5.82 -2.84 19.85
C GLN A 137 -6.07 -4.34 19.62
N GLU A 138 -7.15 -4.87 20.20
CA GLU A 138 -7.55 -6.28 20.03
C GLU A 138 -7.91 -6.59 18.58
N GLU A 139 -8.61 -5.68 17.90
CA GLU A 139 -8.95 -5.82 16.48
C GLU A 139 -7.71 -5.79 15.59
N LYS A 140 -6.70 -4.95 15.92
CA LYS A 140 -5.41 -4.92 15.20
C LYS A 140 -4.66 -6.25 15.37
N ILE A 141 -4.61 -6.80 16.57
CA ILE A 141 -4.01 -8.13 16.84
C ILE A 141 -4.75 -9.21 16.05
N GLN A 142 -6.09 -9.19 16.07
CA GLN A 142 -6.91 -10.12 15.28
C GLN A 142 -6.60 -10.01 13.79
N MET A 143 -6.41 -8.79 13.27
CA MET A 143 -6.05 -8.60 11.87
C MET A 143 -4.66 -9.13 11.53
N CYS A 144 -3.67 -8.99 12.42
CA CYS A 144 -2.35 -9.61 12.22
C CYS A 144 -2.47 -11.13 12.04
N GLN A 145 -3.31 -11.76 12.86
CA GLN A 145 -3.56 -13.20 12.77
C GLN A 145 -4.27 -13.57 11.46
N LEU A 146 -5.38 -12.90 11.12
CA LEU A 146 -6.16 -13.18 9.90
C LEU A 146 -5.34 -12.98 8.62
N VAL A 147 -4.54 -11.91 8.54
CA VAL A 147 -3.66 -11.64 7.39
C VAL A 147 -2.59 -12.71 7.25
N THR A 148 -2.02 -13.16 8.38
CA THR A 148 -1.02 -14.23 8.40
C THR A 148 -1.60 -15.56 7.96
N GLU A 149 -2.74 -15.97 8.53
CA GLU A 149 -3.42 -17.23 8.20
C GLU A 149 -3.90 -17.27 6.75
N ALA A 150 -4.33 -16.12 6.22
CA ALA A 150 -4.75 -15.99 4.83
C ALA A 150 -3.57 -16.03 3.83
N GLY A 151 -2.33 -15.86 4.29
CA GLY A 151 -1.14 -15.90 3.45
C GLY A 151 -0.98 -14.66 2.56
N ALA A 152 -1.51 -13.51 2.94
CA ALA A 152 -1.26 -12.27 2.21
C ALA A 152 0.19 -11.78 2.41
N ASP A 153 0.73 -11.06 1.44
CA ASP A 153 2.14 -10.65 1.44
C ASP A 153 2.43 -9.50 2.41
N PHE A 154 1.45 -8.59 2.59
CA PHE A 154 1.61 -7.43 3.47
C PHE A 154 0.36 -7.17 4.31
N ILE A 155 0.59 -6.70 5.53
CA ILE A 155 -0.38 -5.90 6.29
C ILE A 155 -0.06 -4.42 6.08
N LYS A 156 -1.07 -3.61 5.72
CA LYS A 156 -0.93 -2.17 5.50
C LYS A 156 -1.77 -1.40 6.50
N THR A 157 -1.21 -0.36 7.10
CA THR A 157 -1.87 0.40 8.17
C THR A 157 -3.12 1.13 7.71
N SER A 158 -3.07 1.89 6.62
CA SER A 158 -4.06 2.94 6.35
C SER A 158 -4.28 3.19 4.87
N THR A 159 -5.46 3.71 4.54
CA THR A 159 -5.79 4.21 3.20
C THR A 159 -5.18 5.60 2.94
N GLY A 160 -5.06 6.43 3.96
CA GLY A 160 -4.74 7.86 3.86
C GLY A 160 -5.97 8.75 3.61
N PHE A 161 -7.19 8.18 3.60
CA PHE A 161 -8.46 8.87 3.38
C PHE A 161 -9.40 8.83 4.60
N SER A 162 -8.89 8.39 5.75
CA SER A 162 -9.64 8.34 7.01
C SER A 162 -9.10 9.37 8.01
N THR A 163 -9.47 9.22 9.28
CA THR A 163 -9.15 10.16 10.36
C THR A 163 -7.70 10.13 10.84
N GLY A 164 -6.94 9.06 10.48
CA GLY A 164 -5.55 8.89 10.88
C GLY A 164 -4.73 8.12 9.83
N GLY A 165 -3.43 8.07 10.06
CA GLY A 165 -2.45 7.34 9.25
C GLY A 165 -1.62 6.38 10.10
N ALA A 166 -0.47 5.96 9.57
CA ALA A 166 0.46 5.07 10.26
C ALA A 166 0.96 5.69 11.57
N THR A 167 1.04 4.88 12.62
CA THR A 167 1.68 5.23 13.89
C THR A 167 2.78 4.23 14.24
N ARG A 168 3.77 4.69 15.03
CA ARG A 168 4.83 3.81 15.55
C ARG A 168 4.25 2.66 16.36
N ALA A 169 3.24 2.96 17.18
CA ALA A 169 2.57 1.96 18.01
C ALA A 169 1.95 0.85 17.17
N ASP A 170 1.30 1.20 16.05
CA ASP A 170 0.72 0.21 15.12
C ASP A 170 1.79 -0.68 14.48
N VAL A 171 2.90 -0.09 14.04
CA VAL A 171 4.00 -0.87 13.42
C VAL A 171 4.64 -1.81 14.44
N LEU A 172 4.91 -1.37 15.65
CA LEU A 172 5.44 -2.21 16.72
C LEU A 172 4.47 -3.34 17.09
N LEU A 173 3.17 -3.05 17.14
CA LEU A 173 2.14 -4.06 17.37
C LEU A 173 2.13 -5.09 16.23
N PHE A 174 2.17 -4.65 14.98
CA PHE A 174 2.22 -5.56 13.83
C PHE A 174 3.45 -6.47 13.89
N ASN A 175 4.65 -5.91 14.09
CA ASN A 175 5.89 -6.70 14.23
C ASN A 175 5.82 -7.78 15.31
N SER A 176 5.05 -7.55 16.37
CA SER A 176 4.92 -8.49 17.48
C SER A 176 3.90 -9.60 17.22
N HIS A 177 3.02 -9.47 16.21
CA HIS A 177 1.87 -10.36 16.06
C HIS A 177 1.68 -10.95 14.65
N ILE A 178 2.39 -10.44 13.62
CA ILE A 178 2.34 -11.02 12.27
C ILE A 178 3.25 -12.24 12.14
N GLY A 179 2.91 -13.14 11.22
CA GLY A 179 3.78 -14.25 10.82
C GLY A 179 5.02 -13.77 10.07
N LYS A 180 6.08 -14.59 10.08
CA LYS A 180 7.40 -14.24 9.50
C LYS A 180 7.37 -13.91 8.01
N GLU A 181 6.42 -14.45 7.28
CA GLU A 181 6.29 -14.24 5.82
C GLU A 181 5.53 -12.96 5.47
N VAL A 182 4.80 -12.38 6.43
CA VAL A 182 4.03 -11.15 6.22
C VAL A 182 4.92 -9.94 6.46
N LYS A 183 4.91 -9.00 5.52
CA LYS A 183 5.62 -7.73 5.60
C LYS A 183 4.71 -6.60 6.04
N ILE A 184 5.28 -5.48 6.47
CA ILE A 184 4.52 -4.31 6.91
C ILE A 184 4.66 -3.18 5.89
N LYS A 185 3.52 -2.57 5.51
CA LYS A 185 3.47 -1.31 4.78
C LYS A 185 2.87 -0.23 5.68
N ALA A 186 3.64 0.81 5.98
CA ALA A 186 3.14 2.03 6.62
C ALA A 186 2.61 3.00 5.55
N ALA A 187 1.43 3.57 5.75
CA ALA A 187 0.85 4.55 4.83
C ALA A 187 0.02 5.60 5.57
N GLY A 188 -0.04 6.81 5.00
CA GLY A 188 -0.72 7.96 5.60
C GLY A 188 0.11 8.64 6.70
N GLY A 189 0.21 9.97 6.63
CA GLY A 189 0.89 10.76 7.66
C GLY A 189 2.42 10.80 7.58
N ILE A 190 3.06 10.13 6.61
CA ILE A 190 4.51 10.16 6.40
C ILE A 190 4.88 11.47 5.69
N ARG A 191 5.36 12.47 6.45
CA ARG A 191 5.52 13.84 5.96
C ARG A 191 6.96 14.36 5.98
N SER A 192 7.90 13.58 6.52
CA SER A 192 9.32 13.93 6.58
C SER A 192 10.20 12.72 6.23
N MET A 193 11.46 13.00 5.83
CA MET A 193 12.47 11.95 5.63
C MET A 193 12.72 11.19 6.93
N TRP A 194 12.66 11.89 8.06
CA TRP A 194 12.83 11.30 9.38
C TRP A 194 11.70 10.29 9.71
N ASP A 195 10.42 10.65 9.44
CA ASP A 195 9.29 9.69 9.61
C ASP A 195 9.51 8.45 8.74
N ALA A 196 9.93 8.64 7.49
CA ALA A 196 10.17 7.55 6.56
C ALA A 196 11.28 6.62 7.05
N GLU A 197 12.45 7.16 7.44
CA GLU A 197 13.55 6.37 8.01
C GLU A 197 13.12 5.63 9.26
N GLU A 198 12.33 6.27 10.12
CA GLU A 198 11.88 5.67 11.36
C GLU A 198 10.96 4.47 11.13
N PHE A 199 9.97 4.57 10.24
CA PHE A 199 9.11 3.43 9.92
C PHE A 199 9.91 2.25 9.35
N ILE A 200 10.92 2.50 8.53
CA ILE A 200 11.80 1.44 8.04
C ILE A 200 12.59 0.81 9.20
N ARG A 201 13.17 1.61 10.10
CA ARG A 201 13.88 1.09 11.29
C ARG A 201 12.97 0.29 12.23
N LEU A 202 11.69 0.63 12.26
CA LEU A 202 10.67 -0.11 13.00
C LEU A 202 10.23 -1.40 12.30
N GLY A 203 10.79 -1.73 11.13
CA GLY A 203 10.53 -2.98 10.42
C GLY A 203 9.54 -2.89 9.26
N CYS A 204 9.15 -1.68 8.82
CA CYS A 204 8.38 -1.55 7.60
C CYS A 204 9.23 -1.86 6.38
N GLU A 205 8.78 -2.79 5.55
CA GLU A 205 9.38 -3.09 4.25
C GLU A 205 8.93 -2.10 3.17
N ARG A 206 7.78 -1.44 3.36
CA ARG A 206 7.18 -0.55 2.36
C ARG A 206 6.57 0.69 3.00
N LEU A 207 6.65 1.82 2.30
CA LEU A 207 6.08 3.11 2.70
C LEU A 207 5.15 3.65 1.60
N GLY A 208 3.87 3.86 1.93
CA GLY A 208 2.93 4.54 1.03
C GLY A 208 2.93 6.04 1.29
N THR A 209 3.53 6.83 0.40
CA THR A 209 3.67 8.28 0.60
C THR A 209 3.74 9.05 -0.72
N SER A 210 3.19 10.26 -0.72
CA SER A 210 3.33 11.25 -1.81
C SER A 210 4.44 12.27 -1.52
N SER A 211 5.01 12.28 -0.31
CA SER A 211 5.85 13.38 0.17
C SER A 211 7.34 13.12 -0.01
N VAL A 212 7.81 11.88 0.14
CA VAL A 212 9.25 11.54 0.12
C VAL A 212 9.91 11.95 -1.20
N VAL A 213 9.32 11.56 -2.34
CA VAL A 213 9.88 11.93 -3.66
C VAL A 213 9.86 13.44 -3.87
N LYS A 214 8.83 14.15 -3.40
CA LYS A 214 8.78 15.61 -3.46
C LYS A 214 9.93 16.26 -2.70
N MET A 215 10.22 15.79 -1.49
CA MET A 215 11.33 16.28 -0.68
C MET A 215 12.68 16.03 -1.33
N VAL A 216 12.87 14.88 -1.96
CA VAL A 216 14.09 14.56 -2.72
C VAL A 216 14.25 15.52 -3.90
N LYS A 217 13.18 15.75 -4.69
CA LYS A 217 13.18 16.72 -5.81
C LYS A 217 13.52 18.14 -5.34
N GLU A 218 13.02 18.56 -4.21
CA GLU A 218 13.33 19.86 -3.62
C GLU A 218 14.79 19.94 -3.18
N ALA A 219 15.33 18.88 -2.54
CA ALA A 219 16.73 18.82 -2.13
C ALA A 219 17.70 18.84 -3.33
N GLU A 220 17.37 18.16 -4.44
CA GLU A 220 18.13 18.22 -5.70
C GLU A 220 18.17 19.65 -6.26
N LYS A 221 17.00 20.34 -6.31
CA LYS A 221 16.90 21.71 -6.86
C LYS A 221 17.79 22.72 -6.13
N ILE A 222 17.98 22.52 -4.82
CA ILE A 222 18.81 23.42 -3.98
C ILE A 222 20.24 22.89 -3.78
N GLY A 223 20.65 21.85 -4.54
CA GLY A 223 22.00 21.29 -4.50
C GLY A 223 22.39 20.57 -3.20
N ARG A 224 21.41 20.15 -2.41
CA ARG A 224 21.63 19.38 -1.17
C ARG A 224 21.68 17.87 -1.37
N LEU A 225 21.28 17.41 -2.55
CA LEU A 225 21.39 16.02 -2.98
C LEU A 225 22.02 16.02 -4.38
N ARG A 226 23.01 15.16 -4.59
CA ARG A 226 23.67 14.96 -5.91
C ARG A 226 23.56 13.50 -6.33
#